data_2d1c5c04fb240cd9cb3fc577a65e2ce4
#
_entry.id   2d1c5c04fb240cd9cb3fc577a65e2ce4
#
_cell.length_a   1.000
_cell.length_b   1.000
_cell.length_c   1.000
_cell.angle_alpha   90.00
_cell.angle_beta   90.00
_cell.angle_gamma   90.00
#
_symmetry.space_group_name_H-M   'P 1'
#
loop_
_entity.id
_entity.type
_entity.pdbx_description
1 polymer ?
#
loop_
_entity_poly.entity_id
_entity_poly.type
_entity_poly.pdbx_seq_one_letter_code
_entity_poly.pdbx_strand_id
1 'polypeptide(L)'
;ELPARLRPAAGGGHGGRRQDGFNWGYDPWHYTTPEGSYSTNPDGPARIKEFRGMVKGLNEAGLRVVMDVVYNHTSAAGQDSHSVLDRVVPGYYHRLNADGNIETSSCCQNTASEFNMMEKLLIDSVLTWAQQYKVDGFRFDLMGHHMKRNLVKLRTALDALTVAHDGVDGRKIYLYGEGWNFG
;
A
#
# COMPACT_ATOMS: atom_id res chain seq x y z
N GLU A 1 8.52 -13.62 7.32
CA GLU A 1 7.53 -12.59 6.94
C GLU A 1 7.39 -11.60 8.09
N LEU A 2 7.89 -10.39 7.91
CA LEU A 2 7.54 -9.28 8.78
C LEU A 2 6.41 -8.53 8.07
N PRO A 3 5.21 -8.44 8.64
CA PRO A 3 4.17 -7.60 8.08
C PRO A 3 4.67 -6.15 8.14
N ALA A 4 4.98 -5.58 6.98
CA ALA A 4 5.17 -4.13 6.88
C ALA A 4 3.78 -3.52 7.05
N ARG A 5 3.42 -3.19 8.27
CA ARG A 5 2.14 -2.59 8.62
C ARG A 5 2.12 -1.18 8.05
N LEU A 6 1.42 -1.01 6.93
CA LEU A 6 1.09 0.30 6.39
C LEU A 6 -0.06 0.87 7.23
N ARG A 7 0.28 1.54 8.32
CA ARG A 7 -0.66 2.47 8.91
C ARG A 7 -0.61 3.79 8.17
N PRO A 8 -1.75 4.40 7.90
CA PRO A 8 -1.79 5.77 7.44
C PRO A 8 -1.17 6.68 8.49
N ALA A 9 -0.44 7.70 8.02
CA ALA A 9 0.00 8.78 8.89
C ALA A 9 -1.24 9.38 9.58
N ALA A 10 -1.33 9.25 10.89
CA ALA A 10 -2.31 9.98 11.67
C ALA A 10 -2.06 11.47 11.43
N GLY A 11 -3.04 12.16 10.86
CA GLY A 11 -2.98 13.59 10.68
C GLY A 11 -2.66 14.28 12.00
N GLY A 12 -1.69 15.20 11.98
CA GLY A 12 -1.24 15.92 13.15
C GLY A 12 -2.38 16.62 13.89
N GLY A 13 -2.82 16.02 14.98
CA GLY A 13 -3.62 16.62 16.01
C GLY A 13 -2.76 16.70 17.25
N HIS A 14 -2.54 17.90 17.75
CA HIS A 14 -1.83 18.16 18.97
C HIS A 14 -2.43 17.36 20.14
N GLY A 15 -1.61 16.62 20.84
CA GLY A 15 -1.86 16.20 22.21
C GLY A 15 -2.45 14.80 22.39
N GLY A 16 -1.66 13.95 23.02
CA GLY A 16 -2.05 12.69 23.62
C GLY A 16 -1.70 11.49 22.75
N ARG A 17 -0.73 10.71 23.22
CA ARG A 17 -0.56 9.33 22.78
C ARG A 17 -1.91 8.64 22.99
N ARG A 18 -2.70 8.51 21.93
CA ARG A 18 -3.78 7.53 21.99
C ARG A 18 -3.09 6.20 22.19
N GLN A 19 -3.38 5.52 23.28
CA GLN A 19 -3.06 4.10 23.41
C GLN A 19 -3.79 3.43 22.24
N ASP A 20 -3.02 3.18 21.21
CA ASP A 20 -3.49 2.50 20.05
C ASP A 20 -3.68 1.05 20.45
N GLY A 21 -4.93 0.61 20.49
CA GLY A 21 -5.23 -0.79 20.70
C GLY A 21 -4.54 -1.65 19.63
N PHE A 22 -4.47 -2.96 19.87
CA PHE A 22 -3.92 -3.89 18.88
C PHE A 22 -4.57 -3.67 17.53
N ASN A 23 -3.75 -3.53 16.48
CA ASN A 23 -4.19 -3.29 15.13
C ASN A 23 -3.39 -4.20 14.18
N TRP A 24 -4.10 -4.87 13.28
CA TRP A 24 -3.50 -5.76 12.29
C TRP A 24 -2.75 -5.01 11.19
N GLY A 25 -2.96 -3.70 11.05
CA GLY A 25 -2.29 -2.86 10.07
C GLY A 25 -2.94 -2.84 8.69
N TYR A 26 -4.13 -3.40 8.52
CA TYR A 26 -4.83 -3.47 7.23
C TYR A 26 -5.83 -2.32 6.99
N ASP A 27 -5.62 -1.17 7.60
CA ASP A 27 -6.45 0.04 7.43
C ASP A 27 -5.67 1.16 6.72
N PRO A 28 -5.41 1.06 5.40
CA PRO A 28 -4.54 2.00 4.71
C PRO A 28 -5.21 3.38 4.57
N TRP A 29 -4.44 4.42 4.89
CA TRP A 29 -4.81 5.81 4.66
C TRP A 29 -4.01 6.39 3.48
N HIS A 30 -2.69 6.15 3.46
CA HIS A 30 -1.77 6.53 2.39
C HIS A 30 -0.92 5.34 1.96
N TYR A 31 -1.03 4.92 0.70
CA TYR A 31 -0.38 3.71 0.20
C TYR A 31 1.16 3.79 0.12
N THR A 32 1.73 4.99 0.08
CA THR A 32 3.16 5.16 -0.27
C THR A 32 3.95 5.80 0.86
N THR A 33 3.43 5.81 2.08
CA THR A 33 4.07 6.43 3.25
C THR A 33 4.25 5.41 4.37
N PRO A 34 5.49 5.20 4.89
CA PRO A 34 5.71 4.36 6.07
C PRO A 34 4.96 4.90 7.29
N GLU A 35 4.50 4.00 8.13
CA GLU A 35 3.79 4.34 9.36
C GLU A 35 4.72 5.02 10.37
N GLY A 36 4.31 6.22 10.81
CA GLY A 36 5.12 7.04 11.71
C GLY A 36 5.22 6.52 13.13
N SER A 37 4.23 5.74 13.61
CA SER A 37 4.24 5.23 14.98
C SER A 37 5.34 4.19 15.23
N TYR A 38 5.94 3.62 14.19
CA TYR A 38 7.09 2.71 14.28
C TYR A 38 8.43 3.44 14.17
N SER A 39 8.42 4.74 13.97
CA SER A 39 9.64 5.54 13.86
C SER A 39 9.97 6.24 15.16
N THR A 40 11.24 6.55 15.38
CA THR A 40 11.70 7.30 16.54
C THR A 40 11.14 8.73 16.58
N ASN A 41 10.80 9.26 15.39
CA ASN A 41 10.08 10.52 15.24
C ASN A 41 9.02 10.39 14.14
N PRO A 42 7.72 10.45 14.49
CA PRO A 42 6.63 10.33 13.51
C PRO A 42 6.53 11.54 12.57
N ASP A 43 7.12 12.67 12.95
CA ASP A 43 7.11 13.89 12.15
C ASP A 43 8.31 13.92 11.19
N GLY A 44 8.07 14.32 9.95
CA GLY A 44 9.12 14.49 8.95
C GLY A 44 9.69 13.16 8.38
N PRO A 45 10.98 13.16 7.97
CA PRO A 45 11.56 12.09 7.16
C PRO A 45 12.14 10.90 7.94
N ALA A 46 12.08 10.91 9.29
CA ALA A 46 12.68 9.84 10.10
C ALA A 46 12.12 8.47 9.70
N ARG A 47 10.79 8.34 9.58
CA ARG A 47 10.11 7.11 9.16
C ARG A 47 10.64 6.54 7.85
N ILE A 48 10.95 7.39 6.88
CA ILE A 48 11.48 6.99 5.57
C ILE A 48 12.90 6.44 5.72
N LYS A 49 13.74 7.16 6.44
CA LYS A 49 15.16 6.78 6.65
C LYS A 49 15.27 5.48 7.43
N GLU A 50 14.48 5.35 8.49
CA GLU A 50 14.48 4.16 9.35
C GLU A 50 13.94 2.93 8.63
N PHE A 51 12.86 3.06 7.85
CA PHE A 51 12.35 1.96 7.04
C PHE A 51 13.40 1.50 6.00
N ARG A 52 14.05 2.43 5.30
CA ARG A 52 15.16 2.10 4.38
C ARG A 52 16.33 1.44 5.11
N GLY A 53 16.66 1.92 6.31
CA GLY A 53 17.69 1.33 7.16
C GLY A 53 17.37 -0.10 7.57
N MET A 54 16.10 -0.37 7.92
CA MET A 54 15.61 -1.71 8.24
C MET A 54 15.76 -2.66 7.04
N VAL A 55 15.27 -2.26 5.87
CA VAL A 55 15.37 -3.09 4.65
C VAL A 55 16.83 -3.37 4.34
N LYS A 56 17.70 -2.34 4.38
CA LYS A 56 19.13 -2.50 4.15
C LYS A 56 19.76 -3.49 5.13
N GLY A 57 19.53 -3.33 6.43
CA GLY A 57 20.09 -4.21 7.45
C GLY A 57 19.64 -5.67 7.29
N LEU A 58 18.38 -5.91 6.94
CA LEU A 58 17.86 -7.26 6.66
C LEU A 58 18.52 -7.86 5.42
N ASN A 59 18.67 -7.08 4.34
CA ASN A 59 19.35 -7.55 3.13
C ASN A 59 20.85 -7.85 3.39
N GLU A 60 21.55 -7.03 4.17
CA GLU A 60 22.94 -7.28 4.57
C GLU A 60 23.09 -8.56 5.41
N ALA A 61 22.05 -8.92 6.18
CA ALA A 61 21.96 -10.19 6.90
C ALA A 61 21.53 -11.38 6.01
N GLY A 62 21.39 -11.20 4.70
CA GLY A 62 20.95 -12.24 3.76
C GLY A 62 19.47 -12.52 3.74
N LEU A 63 18.65 -11.68 4.37
CA LEU A 63 17.21 -11.82 4.40
C LEU A 63 16.55 -10.94 3.33
N ARG A 64 15.49 -11.45 2.70
CA ARG A 64 14.66 -10.69 1.76
C ARG A 64 13.45 -10.13 2.49
N VAL A 65 13.06 -8.92 2.13
CA VAL A 65 11.91 -8.23 2.70
C VAL A 65 10.72 -8.30 1.74
N VAL A 66 9.65 -8.94 2.19
CA VAL A 66 8.36 -8.95 1.47
C VAL A 66 7.41 -8.01 2.20
N MET A 67 6.87 -7.05 1.48
CA MET A 67 5.92 -6.08 2.01
C MET A 67 4.49 -6.58 1.79
N ASP A 68 3.71 -6.63 2.87
CA ASP A 68 2.28 -6.89 2.81
C ASP A 68 1.54 -5.60 2.47
N VAL A 69 0.84 -5.58 1.34
CA VAL A 69 0.23 -4.36 0.78
C VAL A 69 -1.28 -4.51 0.65
N VAL A 70 -1.97 -3.42 0.97
CA VAL A 70 -3.43 -3.34 0.94
C VAL A 70 -3.84 -2.26 -0.06
N TYR A 71 -4.17 -2.64 -1.28
CA TYR A 71 -4.69 -1.73 -2.31
C TYR A 71 -6.18 -1.96 -2.59
N ASN A 72 -6.76 -3.01 -2.03
CA ASN A 72 -8.14 -3.42 -2.26
C ASN A 72 -9.17 -2.52 -1.58
N HIS A 73 -8.78 -1.80 -0.54
CA HIS A 73 -9.67 -0.86 0.18
C HIS A 73 -8.89 0.31 0.80
N THR A 74 -9.64 1.27 1.34
CA THR A 74 -9.13 2.36 2.17
C THR A 74 -9.80 2.34 3.54
N SER A 75 -9.17 2.95 4.53
CA SER A 75 -9.72 3.07 5.89
C SER A 75 -10.98 3.92 5.97
N ALA A 76 -11.14 4.85 5.01
CA ALA A 76 -12.27 5.77 4.94
C ALA A 76 -12.51 6.23 3.50
N ALA A 77 -13.75 6.61 3.17
CA ALA A 77 -14.17 7.07 1.86
C ALA A 77 -15.28 8.13 1.97
N GLY A 78 -15.73 8.66 0.85
CA GLY A 78 -16.78 9.67 0.80
C GLY A 78 -16.39 10.96 1.52
N GLN A 79 -17.28 11.46 2.35
CA GLN A 79 -17.10 12.71 3.11
C GLN A 79 -16.53 12.51 4.52
N ASP A 80 -16.10 11.30 4.87
CA ASP A 80 -15.45 11.05 6.16
C ASP A 80 -14.22 11.97 6.34
N SER A 81 -13.96 12.38 7.58
CA SER A 81 -12.85 13.28 7.89
C SER A 81 -11.48 12.69 7.54
N HIS A 82 -11.36 11.37 7.50
CA HIS A 82 -10.15 10.64 7.15
C HIS A 82 -10.12 10.18 5.68
N SER A 83 -11.16 10.50 4.88
CA SER A 83 -11.15 10.21 3.46
C SER A 83 -10.08 11.02 2.74
N VAL A 84 -9.36 10.38 1.84
CA VAL A 84 -8.31 11.01 1.02
C VAL A 84 -8.74 11.02 -0.45
N LEU A 85 -8.94 9.84 -1.03
CA LEU A 85 -9.16 9.70 -2.48
C LEU A 85 -10.45 10.37 -2.95
N ASP A 86 -11.55 10.18 -2.22
CA ASP A 86 -12.82 10.82 -2.56
C ASP A 86 -12.85 12.33 -2.32
N ARG A 87 -11.92 12.86 -1.52
CA ARG A 87 -11.73 14.31 -1.39
C ARG A 87 -10.96 14.92 -2.54
N VAL A 88 -10.19 14.09 -3.27
CA VAL A 88 -9.49 14.51 -4.49
C VAL A 88 -10.42 14.43 -5.70
N VAL A 89 -11.05 13.27 -5.92
CA VAL A 89 -12.03 13.06 -6.99
C VAL A 89 -13.19 12.22 -6.46
N PRO A 90 -14.27 12.85 -6.00
CA PRO A 90 -15.43 12.15 -5.45
C PRO A 90 -16.00 11.10 -6.39
N GLY A 91 -16.24 9.89 -5.87
CA GLY A 91 -16.87 8.79 -6.59
C GLY A 91 -16.03 8.15 -7.70
N TYR A 92 -14.73 8.42 -7.77
CA TYR A 92 -13.86 7.85 -8.81
C TYR A 92 -13.04 6.65 -8.34
N TYR A 93 -12.38 6.77 -7.21
CA TYR A 93 -11.39 5.77 -6.77
C TYR A 93 -12.00 4.58 -6.05
N HIS A 94 -13.25 4.69 -5.64
CA HIS A 94 -13.98 3.61 -4.96
C HIS A 94 -15.01 2.98 -5.90
N ARG A 95 -15.21 1.67 -5.73
CA ARG A 95 -16.20 0.92 -6.51
C ARG A 95 -17.60 1.25 -6.00
N LEU A 96 -18.47 1.64 -6.92
CA LEU A 96 -19.85 1.99 -6.60
C LEU A 96 -20.78 0.85 -7.05
N ASN A 97 -21.80 0.57 -6.23
CA ASN A 97 -22.88 -0.30 -6.58
C ASN A 97 -23.89 0.40 -7.52
N ALA A 98 -24.93 -0.29 -7.93
CA ALA A 98 -25.97 0.24 -8.85
C ALA A 98 -26.70 1.49 -8.31
N ASP A 99 -26.76 1.65 -6.99
CA ASP A 99 -27.39 2.78 -6.31
C ASP A 99 -26.43 3.97 -6.11
N GLY A 100 -25.18 3.85 -6.58
CA GLY A 100 -24.15 4.87 -6.43
C GLY A 100 -23.48 4.90 -5.05
N ASN A 101 -23.72 3.90 -4.20
CA ASN A 101 -23.05 3.77 -2.92
C ASN A 101 -21.73 2.99 -3.06
N ILE A 102 -20.76 3.32 -2.21
CA ILE A 102 -19.47 2.63 -2.19
C ILE A 102 -19.67 1.18 -1.72
N GLU A 103 -19.13 0.23 -2.49
CA GLU A 103 -19.16 -1.18 -2.13
C GLU A 103 -18.21 -1.50 -0.98
N THR A 104 -18.67 -2.39 -0.10
CA THR A 104 -17.92 -2.91 1.05
C THR A 104 -18.05 -4.43 1.08
N SER A 105 -17.24 -5.13 0.29
CA SER A 105 -17.30 -6.60 0.19
C SER A 105 -16.46 -7.33 1.23
N SER A 106 -15.65 -6.59 2.00
CA SER A 106 -14.91 -7.11 3.15
C SER A 106 -15.24 -6.27 4.39
N CYS A 107 -14.22 -5.77 5.09
CA CYS A 107 -14.44 -4.83 6.21
C CYS A 107 -14.74 -3.40 5.75
N CYS A 108 -14.29 -3.03 4.54
CA CYS A 108 -13.98 -1.64 4.27
C CYS A 108 -14.33 -1.26 2.82
N GLN A 109 -14.11 0.00 2.46
CA GLN A 109 -14.55 0.59 1.19
C GLN A 109 -13.66 0.13 0.03
N ASN A 110 -14.23 -0.63 -0.88
CA ASN A 110 -13.53 -1.20 -2.03
C ASN A 110 -12.99 -0.13 -2.96
N THR A 111 -11.72 -0.27 -3.34
CA THR A 111 -11.15 0.54 -4.42
C THR A 111 -11.54 0.00 -5.79
N ALA A 112 -11.67 0.90 -6.76
CA ALA A 112 -12.04 0.58 -8.14
C ALA A 112 -10.80 0.42 -9.03
N SER A 113 -10.04 -0.67 -8.86
CA SER A 113 -8.81 -0.91 -9.63
C SER A 113 -9.05 -1.12 -11.13
N GLU A 114 -10.29 -1.26 -11.55
CA GLU A 114 -10.73 -1.21 -12.95
C GLU A 114 -10.58 0.17 -13.60
N PHE A 115 -10.50 1.25 -12.81
CA PHE A 115 -10.32 2.61 -13.32
C PHE A 115 -8.84 2.96 -13.46
N ASN A 116 -8.52 3.68 -14.55
CA ASN A 116 -7.15 3.94 -14.96
C ASN A 116 -6.30 4.63 -13.87
N MET A 117 -6.86 5.60 -13.15
CA MET A 117 -6.07 6.32 -12.13
C MET A 117 -5.89 5.51 -10.86
N MET A 118 -6.85 4.62 -10.49
CA MET A 118 -6.63 3.70 -9.37
C MET A 118 -5.62 2.62 -9.73
N GLU A 119 -5.67 2.06 -10.96
CA GLU A 119 -4.65 1.17 -11.49
C GLU A 119 -3.26 1.83 -11.47
N LYS A 120 -3.19 3.09 -11.93
CA LYS A 120 -1.94 3.86 -11.91
C LYS A 120 -1.42 4.07 -10.49
N LEU A 121 -2.28 4.46 -9.56
CA LEU A 121 -1.92 4.67 -8.15
C LEU A 121 -1.32 3.40 -7.54
N LEU A 122 -1.94 2.24 -7.78
CA LEU A 122 -1.44 0.95 -7.32
C LEU A 122 -0.05 0.66 -7.90
N ILE A 123 0.10 0.77 -9.21
CA ILE A 123 1.38 0.45 -9.90
C ILE A 123 2.48 1.42 -9.46
N ASP A 124 2.23 2.72 -9.47
CA ASP A 124 3.22 3.74 -9.08
C ASP A 124 3.65 3.58 -7.61
N SER A 125 2.72 3.24 -6.73
CA SER A 125 3.02 2.98 -5.33
C SER A 125 3.95 1.77 -5.16
N VAL A 126 3.65 0.65 -5.82
CA VAL A 126 4.50 -0.55 -5.77
C VAL A 126 5.89 -0.27 -6.36
N LEU A 127 5.97 0.44 -7.48
CA LEU A 127 7.25 0.85 -8.07
C LEU A 127 8.05 1.74 -7.12
N THR A 128 7.38 2.65 -6.41
CA THR A 128 8.03 3.51 -5.40
C THR A 128 8.63 2.68 -4.26
N TRP A 129 7.89 1.69 -3.73
CA TRP A 129 8.40 0.78 -2.70
C TRP A 129 9.60 -0.04 -3.20
N ALA A 130 9.53 -0.54 -4.44
CA ALA A 130 10.63 -1.28 -5.05
C ALA A 130 11.88 -0.41 -5.26
N GLN A 131 11.72 0.77 -5.89
CA GLN A 131 12.84 1.62 -6.27
C GLN A 131 13.41 2.42 -5.09
N GLN A 132 12.54 2.98 -4.22
CA GLN A 132 12.97 3.92 -3.19
C GLN A 132 13.25 3.25 -1.85
N TYR A 133 12.62 2.13 -1.56
CA TYR A 133 12.77 1.40 -0.30
C TYR A 133 13.46 0.05 -0.46
N LYS A 134 13.68 -0.40 -1.70
CA LYS A 134 14.41 -1.63 -2.04
C LYS A 134 13.81 -2.90 -1.44
N VAL A 135 12.49 -2.95 -1.30
CA VAL A 135 11.81 -4.18 -0.88
C VAL A 135 11.91 -5.27 -1.95
N ASP A 136 12.03 -6.52 -1.53
CA ASP A 136 12.34 -7.66 -2.40
C ASP A 136 11.10 -8.37 -2.94
N GLY A 137 9.92 -8.04 -2.43
CA GLY A 137 8.67 -8.64 -2.87
C GLY A 137 7.44 -8.00 -2.25
N PHE A 138 6.27 -8.40 -2.75
CA PHE A 138 4.97 -7.92 -2.29
C PHE A 138 3.97 -9.06 -2.13
N ARG A 139 3.29 -9.07 -0.99
CA ARG A 139 2.09 -9.89 -0.76
C ARG A 139 0.87 -8.98 -0.87
N PHE A 140 -0.05 -9.28 -1.76
CA PHE A 140 -1.28 -8.51 -1.95
C PHE A 140 -2.39 -9.06 -1.07
N ASP A 141 -2.80 -8.29 -0.09
CA ASP A 141 -4.01 -8.54 0.69
C ASP A 141 -5.22 -8.58 -0.23
N LEU A 142 -6.11 -9.57 -0.05
CA LEU A 142 -7.33 -9.75 -0.82
C LEU A 142 -7.12 -9.53 -2.34
N MET A 143 -6.15 -10.21 -2.91
CA MET A 143 -5.74 -10.04 -4.32
C MET A 143 -6.90 -10.14 -5.31
N GLY A 144 -7.92 -10.95 -5.01
CA GLY A 144 -9.09 -11.17 -5.87
C GLY A 144 -9.97 -9.93 -6.09
N HIS A 145 -9.81 -8.86 -5.30
CA HIS A 145 -10.46 -7.57 -5.53
C HIS A 145 -9.92 -6.81 -6.74
N HIS A 146 -8.69 -7.11 -7.17
CA HIS A 146 -8.04 -6.45 -8.29
C HIS A 146 -8.34 -7.15 -9.61
N MET A 147 -8.42 -6.37 -10.68
CA MET A 147 -8.50 -6.95 -12.01
C MET A 147 -7.19 -7.67 -12.34
N LYS A 148 -7.28 -8.87 -12.94
CA LYS A 148 -6.09 -9.62 -13.38
C LYS A 148 -5.13 -8.76 -14.22
N ARG A 149 -5.66 -7.88 -15.08
CA ARG A 149 -4.85 -6.98 -15.89
C ARG A 149 -3.97 -6.03 -15.06
N ASN A 150 -4.43 -5.59 -13.88
CA ASN A 150 -3.65 -4.71 -13.01
C ASN A 150 -2.34 -5.40 -12.58
N LEU A 151 -2.45 -6.66 -12.14
CA LEU A 151 -1.29 -7.42 -11.68
C LEU A 151 -0.36 -7.81 -12.85
N VAL A 152 -0.92 -8.09 -14.04
CA VAL A 152 -0.13 -8.32 -15.26
C VAL A 152 0.64 -7.06 -15.65
N LYS A 153 0.00 -5.89 -15.66
CA LYS A 153 0.67 -4.61 -15.92
C LYS A 153 1.73 -4.29 -14.87
N LEU A 154 1.40 -4.52 -13.59
CA LEU A 154 2.34 -4.34 -12.51
C LEU A 154 3.58 -5.23 -12.70
N ARG A 155 3.40 -6.52 -13.02
CA ARG A 155 4.53 -7.43 -13.29
C ARG A 155 5.39 -6.92 -14.44
N THR A 156 4.76 -6.47 -15.52
CA THR A 156 5.48 -5.88 -16.68
C THR A 156 6.26 -4.63 -16.27
N ALA A 157 5.66 -3.75 -15.48
CA ALA A 157 6.31 -2.53 -15.00
C ALA A 157 7.50 -2.84 -14.07
N LEU A 158 7.37 -3.81 -13.18
CA LEU A 158 8.47 -4.27 -12.33
C LEU A 158 9.59 -4.91 -13.17
N ASP A 159 9.27 -5.77 -14.14
CA ASP A 159 10.26 -6.43 -15.00
C ASP A 159 11.12 -5.45 -15.81
N ALA A 160 10.60 -4.25 -16.04
CA ALA A 160 11.33 -3.19 -16.72
C ALA A 160 12.39 -2.50 -15.85
N LEU A 161 12.34 -2.66 -14.52
CA LEU A 161 13.33 -2.08 -13.60
C LEU A 161 14.66 -2.81 -13.73
N THR A 162 15.75 -2.02 -13.80
CA THR A 162 17.11 -2.53 -13.93
C THR A 162 18.01 -2.02 -12.80
N VAL A 163 19.03 -2.82 -12.45
CA VAL A 163 20.02 -2.40 -11.45
C VAL A 163 20.73 -1.12 -11.89
N ALA A 164 21.05 -0.99 -13.17
CA ALA A 164 21.78 0.16 -13.69
C ALA A 164 21.00 1.47 -13.62
N HIS A 165 19.67 1.42 -13.81
CA HIS A 165 18.83 2.61 -13.88
C HIS A 165 18.09 2.88 -12.56
N ASP A 166 17.59 1.81 -11.94
CA ASP A 166 16.65 1.88 -10.81
C ASP A 166 17.29 1.39 -9.50
N GLY A 167 18.48 0.81 -9.59
CA GLY A 167 19.18 0.22 -8.45
C GLY A 167 18.51 -1.04 -7.90
N VAL A 168 17.63 -1.68 -8.69
CA VAL A 168 16.97 -2.95 -8.38
C VAL A 168 16.81 -3.79 -9.66
N ASP A 169 16.89 -5.11 -9.50
CA ASP A 169 16.54 -6.06 -10.56
C ASP A 169 15.06 -6.42 -10.40
N GLY A 170 14.19 -5.78 -11.17
CA GLY A 170 12.74 -5.94 -11.04
C GLY A 170 12.24 -7.36 -11.29
N ARG A 171 12.97 -8.14 -12.09
CA ARG A 171 12.64 -9.56 -12.36
C ARG A 171 12.81 -10.45 -11.13
N LYS A 172 13.60 -10.02 -10.15
CA LYS A 172 13.82 -10.72 -8.88
C LYS A 172 12.80 -10.34 -7.80
N ILE A 173 11.99 -9.32 -8.04
CA ILE A 173 10.95 -8.91 -7.10
C ILE A 173 9.82 -9.94 -7.13
N TYR A 174 9.55 -10.55 -5.97
CA TYR A 174 8.56 -11.59 -5.83
C TYR A 174 7.15 -11.00 -5.67
N LEU A 175 6.16 -11.55 -6.38
CA LEU A 175 4.76 -11.17 -6.25
C LEU A 175 3.90 -12.38 -5.94
N TYR A 176 3.07 -12.27 -4.93
CA TYR A 176 1.99 -13.21 -4.61
C TYR A 176 0.85 -12.49 -3.91
N GLY A 177 -0.25 -13.17 -3.68
CA GLY A 177 -1.39 -12.56 -3.02
C GLY A 177 -2.25 -13.57 -2.28
N GLU A 178 -3.14 -13.04 -1.47
CA GLU A 178 -4.14 -13.81 -0.77
C GLU A 178 -5.24 -14.26 -1.74
N GLY A 179 -5.46 -15.58 -1.82
CA GLY A 179 -6.24 -16.22 -2.86
C GLY A 179 -7.73 -16.34 -2.57
N TRP A 180 -8.34 -15.40 -1.88
CA TRP A 180 -9.80 -15.39 -1.69
C TRP A 180 -10.52 -15.14 -3.02
N ASN A 181 -11.64 -15.83 -3.21
CA ASN A 181 -12.51 -15.62 -4.37
C ASN A 181 -13.59 -14.60 -4.02
N PHE A 182 -13.65 -13.49 -4.75
CA PHE A 182 -14.63 -12.42 -4.59
C PHE A 182 -15.57 -12.26 -5.80
N GLY A 183 -15.64 -13.24 -6.69
CA GLY A 183 -16.53 -13.27 -7.86
C GLY A 183 -15.98 -14.02 -9.02
#